data_090ddbeb813771a0767182a58b990208
#
_entry.id   090ddbeb813771a0767182a58b990208
#
_cell.length_a   1.000
_cell.length_b   1.000
_cell.length_c   1.000
_cell.angle_alpha   90.00
_cell.angle_beta   90.00
_cell.angle_gamma   90.00
#
_symmetry.space_group_name_H-M   'P 1'
#
loop_
_entity.id
_entity.type
_entity.pdbx_description
1 polymer ?
#
loop_
_entity_poly.entity_id
_entity_poly.type
_entity_poly.pdbx_seq_one_letter_code
_entity_poly.pdbx_strand_id
1 'polypeptide(L)'
;MDFDSINYFLSICTSGSFSEAAKRLYISQPTLSRRITALEDELGTELFSRKSTGISLTPAGKVFYEEQTKLMNSQFRLLEKMKSFRQDYAGTLNIGIREDLSYDLILRTAMYVKSVHPNLDIRIFAYSTNDLAERYIAGQIDIAFNLRDYFPGHYPGVVETVLKISPTILIPKSHRLYDIHPLKLSDIVGEQFVIMKRGSGMQKYTLNMFEKHGVSFKDAFACNSSTARLSTAVLNGYLAIGSSYWMDEQSPKDFFRSVIVPDSNINYADLCIAYQPENTLASRFASYLQNMYFDEEYSEMETLIID
;
A
#
# COMPACT_ATOMS: atom_id res chain seq x y z
N MET A 1 27.66 -9.65 -7.45
CA MET A 1 26.21 -9.45 -7.20
C MET A 1 25.42 -10.24 -8.24
N ASP A 2 24.66 -11.22 -7.82
CA ASP A 2 23.80 -12.03 -8.69
C ASP A 2 22.32 -11.67 -8.50
N PHE A 3 21.49 -12.10 -9.45
CA PHE A 3 20.07 -11.79 -9.48
C PHE A 3 19.30 -12.38 -8.28
N ASP A 4 19.71 -13.57 -7.82
CA ASP A 4 19.09 -14.23 -6.69
C ASP A 4 19.31 -13.44 -5.39
N SER A 5 20.51 -12.90 -5.18
CA SER A 5 20.84 -12.08 -4.02
C SER A 5 20.01 -10.80 -3.96
N ILE A 6 19.75 -10.17 -5.11
CA ILE A 6 18.86 -8.99 -5.22
C ILE A 6 17.43 -9.39 -4.88
N ASN A 7 16.94 -10.49 -5.44
CA ASN A 7 15.58 -10.98 -5.17
C ASN A 7 15.39 -11.34 -3.69
N TYR A 8 16.39 -11.93 -3.06
CA TYR A 8 16.38 -12.21 -1.62
C TYR A 8 16.30 -10.93 -0.79
N PHE A 9 17.10 -9.92 -1.13
CA PHE A 9 17.06 -8.62 -0.47
C PHE A 9 15.67 -7.97 -0.59
N LEU A 10 15.11 -7.86 -1.80
CA LEU A 10 13.79 -7.29 -2.05
C LEU A 10 12.67 -8.06 -1.33
N SER A 11 12.77 -9.39 -1.29
CA SER A 11 11.81 -10.24 -0.57
C SER A 11 11.81 -9.98 0.94
N ILE A 12 12.98 -9.72 1.54
CA ILE A 12 13.09 -9.34 2.95
C ILE A 12 12.46 -7.97 3.20
N CYS A 13 12.73 -7.00 2.33
CA CYS A 13 12.14 -5.66 2.42
C CYS A 13 10.60 -5.73 2.39
N THR A 14 10.05 -6.50 1.46
CA THR A 14 8.60 -6.67 1.30
C THR A 14 7.96 -7.44 2.46
N SER A 15 8.67 -8.44 3.02
CA SER A 15 8.13 -9.31 4.08
C SER A 15 8.33 -8.72 5.48
N GLY A 16 9.21 -7.73 5.64
CA GLY A 16 9.55 -7.14 6.94
C GLY A 16 10.29 -8.08 7.89
N SER A 17 10.60 -9.33 7.48
CA SER A 17 11.36 -10.28 8.31
C SER A 17 12.08 -11.33 7.48
N PHE A 18 13.26 -11.77 7.96
CA PHE A 18 14.01 -12.87 7.34
C PHE A 18 13.25 -14.19 7.36
N SER A 19 12.50 -14.46 8.41
CA SER A 19 11.75 -15.72 8.54
C SER A 19 10.61 -15.81 7.55
N GLU A 20 9.84 -14.73 7.38
CA GLU A 20 8.73 -14.69 6.41
C GLU A 20 9.25 -14.68 4.97
N ALA A 21 10.32 -13.93 4.67
CA ALA A 21 10.96 -13.96 3.37
C ALA A 21 11.48 -15.36 3.02
N ALA A 22 12.13 -16.04 3.95
CA ALA A 22 12.66 -17.40 3.73
C ALA A 22 11.54 -18.41 3.42
N LYS A 23 10.40 -18.33 4.14
CA LYS A 23 9.22 -19.17 3.85
C LYS A 23 8.69 -18.89 2.43
N ARG A 24 8.55 -17.63 2.07
CA ARG A 24 8.06 -17.22 0.74
C ARG A 24 9.00 -17.68 -0.39
N LEU A 25 10.30 -17.71 -0.14
CA LEU A 25 11.33 -18.13 -1.09
C LEU A 25 11.59 -19.65 -1.08
N TYR A 26 10.90 -20.40 -0.22
CA TYR A 26 11.11 -21.86 -0.04
C TYR A 26 12.55 -22.25 0.30
N ILE A 27 13.25 -21.40 1.10
CA ILE A 27 14.60 -21.66 1.59
C ILE A 27 14.66 -21.55 3.12
N SER A 28 15.77 -22.03 3.70
CA SER A 28 15.97 -21.86 5.15
C SER A 28 16.41 -20.43 5.49
N GLN A 29 15.95 -19.89 6.64
CA GLN A 29 16.38 -18.59 7.12
C GLN A 29 17.91 -18.44 7.25
N PRO A 30 18.67 -19.45 7.73
CA PRO A 30 20.13 -19.37 7.75
C PRO A 30 20.75 -19.24 6.33
N THR A 31 20.15 -19.89 5.34
CA THR A 31 20.59 -19.75 3.94
C THR A 31 20.35 -18.34 3.43
N LEU A 32 19.15 -17.79 3.67
CA LEU A 32 18.82 -16.42 3.30
C LEU A 32 19.76 -15.41 3.98
N SER A 33 20.01 -15.58 5.29
CA SER A 33 20.90 -14.69 6.05
C SER A 33 22.33 -14.70 5.50
N ARG A 34 22.87 -15.87 5.16
CA ARG A 34 24.23 -15.98 4.55
C ARG A 34 24.31 -15.31 3.19
N ARG A 35 23.26 -15.42 2.38
CA ARG A 35 23.20 -14.77 1.06
C ARG A 35 23.18 -13.25 1.18
N ILE A 36 22.46 -12.72 2.14
CA ILE A 36 22.45 -11.27 2.41
C ILE A 36 23.80 -10.81 2.94
N THR A 37 24.40 -11.51 3.89
CA THR A 37 25.75 -11.17 4.38
C THR A 37 26.77 -11.16 3.23
N ALA A 38 26.73 -12.14 2.34
CA ALA A 38 27.62 -12.16 1.17
C ALA A 38 27.37 -10.98 0.21
N LEU A 39 26.11 -10.53 0.07
CA LEU A 39 25.76 -9.34 -0.70
C LEU A 39 26.31 -8.06 -0.03
N GLU A 40 26.14 -7.93 1.29
CA GLU A 40 26.65 -6.82 2.08
C GLU A 40 28.19 -6.74 2.04
N ASP A 41 28.86 -7.90 2.13
CA ASP A 41 30.32 -8.01 1.99
C ASP A 41 30.80 -7.57 0.61
N GLU A 42 30.09 -7.99 -0.46
CA GLU A 42 30.42 -7.58 -1.84
C GLU A 42 30.24 -6.06 -2.06
N LEU A 43 29.21 -5.46 -1.44
CA LEU A 43 28.94 -4.04 -1.53
C LEU A 43 29.80 -3.21 -0.56
N GLY A 44 30.46 -3.85 0.40
CA GLY A 44 31.27 -3.20 1.43
C GLY A 44 30.45 -2.37 2.43
N THR A 45 29.14 -2.63 2.54
CA THR A 45 28.26 -1.89 3.46
C THR A 45 27.07 -2.76 3.88
N GLU A 46 26.61 -2.55 5.12
CA GLU A 46 25.39 -3.19 5.62
C GLU A 46 24.15 -2.57 5.00
N LEU A 47 23.22 -3.40 4.53
CA LEU A 47 21.93 -2.99 3.98
C LEU A 47 20.82 -3.05 5.03
N PHE A 48 20.95 -3.94 6.02
CA PHE A 48 19.98 -4.10 7.11
C PHE A 48 20.58 -3.75 8.46
N SER A 49 19.81 -3.01 9.27
CA SER A 49 20.07 -2.82 10.69
C SER A 49 19.21 -3.78 11.50
N ARG A 50 19.87 -4.63 12.32
CA ARG A 50 19.20 -5.59 13.21
C ARG A 50 19.11 -4.98 14.61
N LYS A 51 17.91 -4.61 15.03
CA LYS A 51 17.62 -4.11 16.38
C LYS A 51 16.75 -5.12 17.15
N SER A 52 16.70 -4.99 18.44
CA SER A 52 15.81 -5.80 19.30
C SER A 52 14.31 -5.65 18.93
N THR A 53 13.96 -4.57 18.26
CA THR A 53 12.60 -4.25 17.77
C THR A 53 12.31 -4.79 16.37
N GLY A 54 13.25 -5.46 15.70
CA GLY A 54 13.08 -6.00 14.36
C GLY A 54 14.17 -5.61 13.38
N ILE A 55 13.87 -5.72 12.10
CA ILE A 55 14.77 -5.40 11.00
C ILE A 55 14.33 -4.08 10.34
N SER A 56 15.30 -3.26 9.99
CA SER A 56 15.09 -2.02 9.21
C SER A 56 16.21 -1.84 8.19
N LEU A 57 15.95 -1.08 7.13
CA LEU A 57 16.99 -0.72 6.18
C LEU A 57 17.95 0.31 6.78
N THR A 58 19.25 0.16 6.48
CA THR A 58 20.24 1.22 6.69
C THR A 58 20.04 2.34 5.64
N PRO A 59 20.70 3.51 5.76
CA PRO A 59 20.70 4.50 4.67
C PRO A 59 21.19 3.92 3.35
N ALA A 60 22.23 3.08 3.36
CA ALA A 60 22.71 2.37 2.17
C ALA A 60 21.68 1.36 1.65
N GLY A 61 21.01 0.64 2.57
CA GLY A 61 19.93 -0.29 2.22
C GLY A 61 18.75 0.39 1.56
N LYS A 62 18.38 1.61 1.96
CA LYS A 62 17.33 2.40 1.30
C LYS A 62 17.70 2.74 -0.14
N VAL A 63 18.88 3.31 -0.33
CA VAL A 63 19.39 3.64 -1.68
C VAL A 63 19.44 2.39 -2.55
N PHE A 64 19.95 1.28 -2.01
CA PHE A 64 20.02 0.01 -2.74
C PHE A 64 18.64 -0.52 -3.10
N TYR A 65 17.66 -0.43 -2.18
CA TYR A 65 16.28 -0.81 -2.43
C TYR A 65 15.68 -0.02 -3.60
N GLU A 66 15.77 1.31 -3.56
CA GLU A 66 15.22 2.20 -4.59
C GLU A 66 15.81 1.90 -5.98
N GLU A 67 17.13 1.82 -6.08
CA GLU A 67 17.81 1.59 -7.37
C GLU A 67 17.56 0.18 -7.91
N GLN A 68 17.57 -0.86 -7.04
CA GLN A 68 17.28 -2.23 -7.49
C GLN A 68 15.84 -2.39 -7.93
N THR A 69 14.91 -1.73 -7.26
CA THR A 69 13.50 -1.71 -7.64
C THR A 69 13.31 -1.11 -9.04
N LYS A 70 13.95 0.04 -9.33
CA LYS A 70 13.94 0.66 -10.68
C LYS A 70 14.49 -0.29 -11.76
N LEU A 71 15.58 -0.98 -11.46
CA LEU A 71 16.19 -1.95 -12.38
C LEU A 71 15.28 -3.16 -12.62
N MET A 72 14.69 -3.73 -11.56
CA MET A 72 13.75 -4.85 -11.67
C MET A 72 12.51 -4.48 -12.50
N ASN A 73 11.94 -3.30 -12.26
CA ASN A 73 10.82 -2.77 -13.03
C ASN A 73 11.20 -2.56 -14.50
N SER A 74 12.41 -2.09 -14.78
CA SER A 74 12.90 -1.92 -16.16
C SER A 74 13.07 -3.26 -16.87
N GLN A 75 13.60 -4.26 -16.18
CA GLN A 75 13.73 -5.62 -16.70
C GLN A 75 12.36 -6.27 -16.95
N PHE A 76 11.44 -6.15 -15.99
CA PHE A 76 10.07 -6.62 -16.17
C PHE A 76 9.43 -5.97 -17.40
N ARG A 77 9.52 -4.65 -17.54
CA ARG A 77 9.01 -3.91 -18.72
C ARG A 77 9.62 -4.41 -20.03
N LEU A 78 10.92 -4.70 -20.03
CA LEU A 78 11.58 -5.26 -21.21
C LEU A 78 11.01 -6.63 -21.58
N LEU A 79 10.92 -7.54 -20.61
CA LEU A 79 10.38 -8.88 -20.83
C LEU A 79 8.93 -8.85 -21.34
N GLU A 80 8.11 -7.98 -20.79
CA GLU A 80 6.72 -7.81 -21.24
C GLU A 80 6.64 -7.22 -22.66
N LYS A 81 7.46 -6.23 -22.97
CA LYS A 81 7.59 -5.74 -24.35
C LYS A 81 8.00 -6.86 -25.32
N MET A 82 8.94 -7.71 -24.92
CA MET A 82 9.35 -8.84 -25.77
C MET A 82 8.21 -9.87 -25.95
N LYS A 83 7.40 -10.10 -24.92
CA LYS A 83 6.21 -10.96 -25.01
C LYS A 83 5.13 -10.34 -25.90
N SER A 84 4.95 -9.01 -25.88
CA SER A 84 3.94 -8.33 -26.72
C SER A 84 4.20 -8.48 -28.23
N PHE A 85 5.44 -8.66 -28.66
CA PHE A 85 5.74 -8.97 -30.07
C PHE A 85 5.22 -10.35 -30.52
N ARG A 86 4.88 -11.22 -29.58
CA ARG A 86 4.37 -12.57 -29.87
C ARG A 86 2.86 -12.69 -29.75
N GLN A 87 2.22 -11.77 -29.00
CA GLN A 87 0.80 -11.85 -28.72
C GLN A 87 0.21 -10.43 -28.59
N ASP A 88 -0.62 -10.06 -29.56
CA ASP A 88 -1.41 -8.83 -29.48
C ASP A 88 -2.68 -9.12 -28.66
N TYR A 89 -2.74 -8.57 -27.44
CA TYR A 89 -3.93 -8.70 -26.60
C TYR A 89 -4.96 -7.66 -27.05
N ALA A 90 -6.07 -8.15 -27.53
CA ALA A 90 -7.25 -7.34 -27.85
C ALA A 90 -8.43 -7.81 -26.98
N GLY A 91 -9.34 -6.91 -26.69
CA GLY A 91 -10.54 -7.20 -25.88
C GLY A 91 -10.85 -6.07 -24.92
N THR A 92 -11.79 -6.32 -24.04
CA THR A 92 -12.21 -5.37 -23.00
C THR A 92 -11.86 -5.94 -21.63
N LEU A 93 -11.27 -5.11 -20.77
CA LEU A 93 -10.99 -5.40 -19.37
C LEU A 93 -11.77 -4.42 -18.50
N ASN A 94 -12.74 -4.91 -17.76
CA ASN A 94 -13.57 -4.13 -16.85
C ASN A 94 -13.02 -4.23 -15.43
N ILE A 95 -12.58 -3.12 -14.87
CA ILE A 95 -11.99 -3.03 -13.53
C ILE A 95 -12.98 -2.29 -12.62
N GLY A 96 -13.44 -2.95 -11.57
CA GLY A 96 -14.22 -2.34 -10.50
C GLY A 96 -13.31 -1.92 -9.36
N ILE A 97 -13.50 -0.70 -8.86
CA ILE A 97 -12.82 -0.20 -7.67
C ILE A 97 -13.84 0.31 -6.66
N ARG A 98 -13.55 0.16 -5.38
CA ARG A 98 -14.38 0.81 -4.36
C ARG A 98 -14.22 2.33 -4.44
N GLU A 99 -15.34 3.05 -4.43
CA GLU A 99 -15.45 4.49 -4.72
C GLU A 99 -14.60 5.42 -3.81
N ASP A 100 -14.20 4.92 -2.64
CA ASP A 100 -13.41 5.67 -1.67
C ASP A 100 -11.91 5.33 -1.69
N LEU A 101 -11.45 4.50 -2.63
CA LEU A 101 -10.03 4.20 -2.86
C LEU A 101 -9.43 5.11 -3.93
N SER A 102 -8.12 5.34 -3.86
CA SER A 102 -7.39 6.05 -4.90
C SER A 102 -7.32 5.23 -6.20
N TYR A 103 -7.37 5.93 -7.32
CA TYR A 103 -7.27 5.33 -8.66
C TYR A 103 -5.83 5.29 -9.20
N ASP A 104 -4.89 5.96 -8.55
CA ASP A 104 -3.54 6.19 -9.12
C ASP A 104 -2.86 4.89 -9.54
N LEU A 105 -2.84 3.92 -8.65
CA LEU A 105 -2.22 2.63 -8.89
C LEU A 105 -2.80 1.93 -10.13
N ILE A 106 -4.14 1.88 -10.21
CA ILE A 106 -4.83 1.27 -11.34
C ILE A 106 -4.61 2.08 -12.61
N LEU A 107 -4.67 3.41 -12.52
CA LEU A 107 -4.47 4.30 -13.65
C LEU A 107 -3.06 4.18 -14.24
N ARG A 108 -2.02 4.26 -13.41
CA ARG A 108 -0.63 4.09 -13.85
C ARG A 108 -0.41 2.72 -14.49
N THR A 109 -0.94 1.66 -13.86
CA THR A 109 -0.88 0.31 -14.44
C THR A 109 -1.62 0.24 -15.76
N ALA A 110 -2.84 0.78 -15.85
CA ALA A 110 -3.63 0.79 -17.06
C ALA A 110 -2.95 1.56 -18.21
N MET A 111 -2.36 2.72 -17.90
CA MET A 111 -1.59 3.50 -18.89
C MET A 111 -0.40 2.69 -19.42
N TYR A 112 0.33 2.02 -18.53
CA TYR A 112 1.43 1.16 -18.95
C TYR A 112 0.94 -0.03 -19.79
N VAL A 113 -0.08 -0.76 -19.32
CA VAL A 113 -0.68 -1.89 -20.07
C VAL A 113 -1.15 -1.45 -21.43
N LYS A 114 -1.80 -0.27 -21.54
CA LYS A 114 -2.26 0.30 -22.79
C LYS A 114 -1.11 0.67 -23.73
N SER A 115 0.04 1.10 -23.19
CA SER A 115 1.24 1.40 -24.02
C SER A 115 1.86 0.15 -24.63
N VAL A 116 1.71 -1.00 -23.98
CA VAL A 116 2.23 -2.31 -24.44
C VAL A 116 1.20 -3.06 -25.28
N HIS A 117 -0.09 -2.88 -25.01
CA HIS A 117 -1.23 -3.53 -25.67
C HIS A 117 -2.26 -2.50 -26.13
N PRO A 118 -2.00 -1.77 -27.23
CA PRO A 118 -2.85 -0.65 -27.68
C PRO A 118 -4.29 -1.04 -28.01
N ASN A 119 -4.51 -2.30 -28.41
CA ASN A 119 -5.82 -2.82 -28.80
C ASN A 119 -6.68 -3.29 -27.62
N LEU A 120 -6.16 -3.26 -26.38
CA LEU A 120 -6.92 -3.57 -25.17
C LEU A 120 -7.76 -2.37 -24.75
N ASP A 121 -9.09 -2.55 -24.60
CA ASP A 121 -9.99 -1.53 -24.03
C ASP A 121 -10.08 -1.74 -22.51
N ILE A 122 -9.61 -0.78 -21.72
CA ILE A 122 -9.63 -0.83 -20.25
C ILE A 122 -10.67 0.16 -19.74
N ARG A 123 -11.62 -0.35 -18.96
CA ARG A 123 -12.71 0.42 -18.38
C ARG A 123 -12.66 0.32 -16.86
N ILE A 124 -12.70 1.47 -16.18
CA ILE A 124 -12.63 1.57 -14.71
C ILE A 124 -13.97 2.09 -14.20
N PHE A 125 -14.53 1.41 -13.20
CA PHE A 125 -15.82 1.72 -12.61
C PHE A 125 -15.69 1.83 -11.09
N ALA A 126 -16.32 2.85 -10.52
CA ALA A 126 -16.41 3.03 -9.07
C ALA A 126 -17.73 2.43 -8.54
N TYR A 127 -17.62 1.70 -7.44
CA TYR A 127 -18.78 1.06 -6.82
C TYR A 127 -18.73 1.16 -5.30
N SER A 128 -19.89 1.08 -4.67
CA SER A 128 -19.97 0.76 -3.24
C SER A 128 -19.39 -0.63 -2.96
N THR A 129 -19.04 -0.92 -1.71
CA THR A 129 -18.49 -2.24 -1.34
C THR A 129 -19.41 -3.40 -1.76
N ASN A 130 -20.73 -3.26 -1.56
CA ASN A 130 -21.68 -4.32 -1.88
C ASN A 130 -21.86 -4.48 -3.40
N ASP A 131 -22.04 -3.36 -4.11
CA ASP A 131 -22.19 -3.38 -5.57
C ASP A 131 -20.95 -3.95 -6.27
N LEU A 132 -19.75 -3.63 -5.76
CA LEU A 132 -18.49 -4.15 -6.28
C LEU A 132 -18.45 -5.69 -6.20
N ALA A 133 -18.81 -6.24 -5.04
CA ALA A 133 -18.84 -7.68 -4.82
C ALA A 133 -19.89 -8.37 -5.73
N GLU A 134 -21.12 -7.84 -5.78
CA GLU A 134 -22.19 -8.38 -6.60
C GLU A 134 -21.85 -8.41 -8.09
N ARG A 135 -21.29 -7.31 -8.61
CA ARG A 135 -20.90 -7.20 -10.02
C ARG A 135 -19.74 -8.12 -10.41
N TYR A 136 -18.78 -8.30 -9.50
CA TYR A 136 -17.71 -9.23 -9.74
C TYR A 136 -18.20 -10.67 -9.76
N ILE A 137 -19.02 -11.08 -8.78
CA ILE A 137 -19.61 -12.41 -8.72
C ILE A 137 -20.50 -12.68 -9.94
N ALA A 138 -21.21 -11.66 -10.43
CA ALA A 138 -22.03 -11.73 -11.64
C ALA A 138 -21.20 -11.72 -12.95
N GLY A 139 -19.87 -11.61 -12.90
CA GLY A 139 -19.00 -11.55 -14.08
C GLY A 139 -19.15 -10.27 -14.90
N GLN A 140 -19.70 -9.19 -14.33
CA GLN A 140 -19.84 -7.88 -15.00
C GLN A 140 -18.55 -7.06 -14.98
N ILE A 141 -17.64 -7.35 -14.05
CA ILE A 141 -16.28 -6.84 -13.98
C ILE A 141 -15.28 -8.00 -13.88
N ASP A 142 -14.13 -7.83 -14.47
CA ASP A 142 -13.06 -8.83 -14.58
C ASP A 142 -12.12 -8.78 -13.39
N ILE A 143 -11.91 -7.59 -12.83
CA ILE A 143 -11.05 -7.33 -11.66
C ILE A 143 -11.84 -6.50 -10.64
N ALA A 144 -11.81 -6.92 -9.38
CA ALA A 144 -12.29 -6.12 -8.25
C ALA A 144 -11.11 -5.65 -7.39
N PHE A 145 -11.05 -4.34 -7.11
CA PHE A 145 -10.02 -3.70 -6.32
C PHE A 145 -10.60 -3.17 -5.00
N ASN A 146 -10.18 -3.75 -3.87
CA ASN A 146 -10.75 -3.45 -2.55
C ASN A 146 -9.75 -3.76 -1.42
N LEU A 147 -10.07 -3.36 -0.19
CA LEU A 147 -9.36 -3.85 0.99
C LEU A 147 -9.78 -5.29 1.30
N ARG A 148 -8.85 -6.10 1.81
CA ARG A 148 -9.07 -7.53 2.10
C ARG A 148 -10.31 -7.80 2.94
N ASP A 149 -10.52 -7.00 3.98
CA ASP A 149 -11.64 -7.18 4.92
C ASP A 149 -13.04 -7.01 4.30
N TYR A 150 -13.10 -6.45 3.09
CA TYR A 150 -14.34 -6.24 2.36
C TYR A 150 -14.60 -7.26 1.24
N PHE A 151 -13.70 -8.24 1.09
CA PHE A 151 -13.99 -9.39 0.24
C PHE A 151 -14.78 -10.43 1.02
N PRO A 152 -15.94 -10.89 0.53
CA PRO A 152 -16.69 -11.99 1.14
C PRO A 152 -15.84 -13.26 1.28
N GLY A 153 -16.12 -14.08 2.29
CA GLY A 153 -15.37 -15.33 2.54
C GLY A 153 -15.37 -16.34 1.39
N HIS A 154 -16.34 -16.24 0.47
CA HIS A 154 -16.41 -17.01 -0.76
C HIS A 154 -16.41 -16.07 -1.97
N TYR A 155 -15.24 -15.54 -2.27
CA TYR A 155 -15.04 -14.74 -3.47
C TYR A 155 -14.52 -15.65 -4.58
N PRO A 156 -15.14 -15.69 -5.78
CA PRO A 156 -14.67 -16.55 -6.85
C PRO A 156 -13.30 -16.10 -7.37
N GLY A 157 -12.43 -17.05 -7.70
CA GLY A 157 -11.09 -16.80 -8.19
C GLY A 157 -10.06 -16.60 -7.09
N VAL A 158 -9.04 -15.80 -7.36
CA VAL A 158 -7.95 -15.48 -6.43
C VAL A 158 -8.09 -14.07 -5.90
N VAL A 159 -7.71 -13.87 -4.63
CA VAL A 159 -7.60 -12.56 -3.99
C VAL A 159 -6.14 -12.37 -3.55
N GLU A 160 -5.46 -11.45 -4.20
CA GLU A 160 -4.04 -11.19 -3.96
C GLU A 160 -3.82 -9.81 -3.35
N THR A 161 -2.91 -9.74 -2.39
CA THR A 161 -2.46 -8.47 -1.82
C THR A 161 -1.55 -7.76 -2.80
N VAL A 162 -1.91 -6.54 -3.13
CA VAL A 162 -1.12 -5.65 -3.98
C VAL A 162 -0.23 -4.76 -3.13
N LEU A 163 -0.79 -4.23 -2.04
CA LEU A 163 -0.13 -3.27 -1.18
C LEU A 163 -0.59 -3.43 0.26
N LYS A 164 0.34 -3.28 1.21
CA LYS A 164 0.02 -3.14 2.63
C LYS A 164 -0.11 -1.65 2.97
N ILE A 165 -1.22 -1.28 3.56
CA ILE A 165 -1.57 0.10 3.88
C ILE A 165 -1.47 0.32 5.37
N SER A 166 -0.66 1.31 5.79
CA SER A 166 -0.56 1.74 7.19
C SER A 166 -1.57 2.83 7.51
N PRO A 167 -2.16 2.86 8.70
CA PRO A 167 -2.94 4.00 9.16
C PRO A 167 -2.03 5.22 9.38
N THR A 168 -2.58 6.41 9.12
CA THR A 168 -1.86 7.68 9.31
C THR A 168 -2.71 8.68 10.07
N ILE A 169 -2.06 9.63 10.72
CA ILE A 169 -2.66 10.86 11.21
C ILE A 169 -2.38 11.94 10.16
N LEU A 170 -3.43 12.61 9.73
CA LEU A 170 -3.37 13.77 8.85
C LEU A 170 -3.46 15.04 9.69
N ILE A 171 -2.43 15.86 9.62
CA ILE A 171 -2.29 17.10 10.39
C ILE A 171 -2.39 18.27 9.43
N PRO A 172 -3.46 19.09 9.49
CA PRO A 172 -3.57 20.27 8.63
C PRO A 172 -2.44 21.28 8.87
N LYS A 173 -2.02 22.02 7.84
CA LYS A 173 -1.00 23.09 7.96
C LYS A 173 -1.34 24.15 9.01
N SER A 174 -2.63 24.41 9.25
CA SER A 174 -3.09 25.36 10.26
C SER A 174 -3.06 24.81 11.68
N HIS A 175 -2.77 23.54 11.86
CA HIS A 175 -2.80 22.89 13.18
C HIS A 175 -1.47 23.11 13.92
N ARG A 176 -1.55 23.35 15.24
CA ARG A 176 -0.35 23.58 16.10
C ARG A 176 0.70 22.47 16.06
N LEU A 177 0.29 21.23 15.75
CA LEU A 177 1.19 20.07 15.67
C LEU A 177 1.87 19.94 14.30
N TYR A 178 1.58 20.79 13.32
CA TYR A 178 2.11 20.64 11.98
C TYR A 178 3.64 20.66 11.93
N ASP A 179 4.27 21.51 12.74
CA ASP A 179 5.74 21.68 12.81
C ASP A 179 6.39 20.93 13.98
N ILE A 180 5.64 20.10 14.71
CA ILE A 180 6.17 19.31 15.83
C ILE A 180 6.81 18.02 15.30
N HIS A 181 8.11 17.90 15.40
CA HIS A 181 8.92 16.76 14.97
C HIS A 181 9.90 16.30 16.06
N PRO A 182 9.97 15.02 16.41
CA PRO A 182 9.03 13.95 16.05
C PRO A 182 7.68 14.11 16.78
N LEU A 183 6.60 13.67 16.16
CA LEU A 183 5.29 13.65 16.78
C LEU A 183 5.17 12.48 17.75
N LYS A 184 4.67 12.75 18.95
CA LYS A 184 4.40 11.75 19.99
C LYS A 184 2.91 11.55 20.17
N LEU A 185 2.53 10.37 20.66
CA LEU A 185 1.13 10.07 20.97
C LEU A 185 0.56 11.01 22.03
N SER A 186 1.36 11.35 23.05
CA SER A 186 0.98 12.35 24.06
C SER A 186 0.66 13.74 23.49
N ASP A 187 1.25 14.13 22.37
CA ASP A 187 0.99 15.42 21.74
C ASP A 187 -0.42 15.55 21.17
N ILE A 188 -1.04 14.43 20.81
CA ILE A 188 -2.38 14.40 20.20
C ILE A 188 -3.51 14.19 21.23
N VAL A 189 -3.18 14.00 22.51
CA VAL A 189 -4.17 13.90 23.57
C VAL A 189 -4.93 15.21 23.71
N GLY A 190 -6.27 15.15 23.67
CA GLY A 190 -7.14 16.31 23.78
C GLY A 190 -7.35 17.08 22.46
N GLU A 191 -6.76 16.63 21.35
CA GLU A 191 -7.00 17.23 20.04
C GLU A 191 -8.36 16.83 19.46
N GLN A 192 -8.90 17.73 18.65
CA GLN A 192 -10.14 17.48 17.92
C GLN A 192 -9.88 16.66 16.65
N PHE A 193 -10.71 15.64 16.44
CA PHE A 193 -10.64 14.76 15.29
C PHE A 193 -11.87 14.85 14.42
N VAL A 194 -11.67 14.65 13.11
CA VAL A 194 -12.74 14.33 12.18
C VAL A 194 -12.55 12.88 11.67
N ILE A 195 -13.62 12.11 11.74
CA ILE A 195 -13.62 10.69 11.43
C ILE A 195 -14.69 10.33 10.40
N MET A 196 -14.62 9.13 9.83
CA MET A 196 -15.71 8.61 9.00
C MET A 196 -16.82 8.02 9.87
N LYS A 197 -18.08 8.34 9.57
CA LYS A 197 -19.25 7.82 10.29
C LYS A 197 -19.34 6.28 10.20
N ARG A 198 -18.97 5.72 9.04
CA ARG A 198 -18.81 4.29 8.82
C ARG A 198 -17.35 4.04 8.49
N GLY A 199 -16.53 3.95 9.52
CA GLY A 199 -15.11 3.76 9.34
C GLY A 199 -14.75 2.35 8.89
N SER A 200 -13.64 2.24 8.16
CA SER A 200 -12.99 0.97 7.81
C SER A 200 -12.51 0.22 9.06
N GLY A 201 -12.15 -1.05 8.92
CA GLY A 201 -11.50 -1.82 9.96
C GLY A 201 -10.25 -1.11 10.50
N MET A 202 -9.45 -0.53 9.59
CA MET A 202 -8.28 0.28 9.92
C MET A 202 -8.61 1.51 10.79
N GLN A 203 -9.68 2.26 10.47
CA GLN A 203 -10.09 3.37 11.32
C GLN A 203 -10.51 2.89 12.71
N LYS A 204 -11.35 1.86 12.80
CA LYS A 204 -11.78 1.29 14.08
C LYS A 204 -10.60 0.86 14.93
N TYR A 205 -9.63 0.24 14.29
CA TYR A 205 -8.41 -0.18 14.96
C TYR A 205 -7.61 1.01 15.51
N THR A 206 -7.35 2.03 14.67
CA THR A 206 -6.60 3.22 15.07
C THR A 206 -7.29 3.94 16.23
N LEU A 207 -8.63 4.07 16.20
CA LEU A 207 -9.42 4.64 17.27
C LEU A 207 -9.25 3.84 18.57
N ASN A 208 -9.38 2.51 18.52
CA ASN A 208 -9.23 1.64 19.70
C ASN A 208 -7.81 1.71 20.29
N MET A 209 -6.79 1.79 19.44
CA MET A 209 -5.41 1.92 19.89
C MET A 209 -5.22 3.26 20.60
N PHE A 210 -5.68 4.34 20.02
CA PHE A 210 -5.56 5.67 20.61
C PHE A 210 -6.31 5.80 21.93
N GLU A 211 -7.54 5.26 22.00
CA GLU A 211 -8.32 5.26 23.26
C GLU A 211 -7.63 4.53 24.39
N LYS A 212 -6.92 3.43 24.11
CA LYS A 212 -6.10 2.72 25.11
C LYS A 212 -4.97 3.59 25.66
N HIS A 213 -4.52 4.59 24.92
CA HIS A 213 -3.47 5.52 25.32
C HIS A 213 -4.00 6.90 25.74
N GLY A 214 -5.29 7.00 26.03
CA GLY A 214 -5.90 8.21 26.61
C GLY A 214 -6.38 9.25 25.58
N VAL A 215 -6.31 8.96 24.28
CA VAL A 215 -6.88 9.83 23.24
C VAL A 215 -8.37 9.53 23.11
N SER A 216 -9.22 10.51 23.34
CA SER A 216 -10.67 10.35 23.29
C SER A 216 -11.24 10.87 21.97
N PHE A 217 -12.18 10.12 21.40
CA PHE A 217 -12.90 10.48 20.17
C PHE A 217 -14.40 10.77 20.41
N LYS A 218 -14.82 10.91 21.67
CA LYS A 218 -16.23 11.13 22.01
C LYS A 218 -16.83 12.36 21.32
N ASP A 219 -16.01 13.39 21.15
CA ASP A 219 -16.39 14.67 20.54
C ASP A 219 -15.91 14.80 19.08
N ALA A 220 -15.47 13.68 18.46
CA ALA A 220 -15.02 13.70 17.10
C ALA A 220 -16.17 13.98 16.11
N PHE A 221 -15.94 14.89 15.16
CA PHE A 221 -16.92 15.16 14.12
C PHE A 221 -16.93 14.01 13.09
N ALA A 222 -18.12 13.46 12.80
CA ALA A 222 -18.26 12.31 11.92
C ALA A 222 -18.81 12.71 10.54
N CYS A 223 -18.04 12.45 9.48
CA CYS A 223 -18.40 12.70 8.09
C CYS A 223 -18.86 11.43 7.35
N ASN A 224 -19.62 11.62 6.28
CA ASN A 224 -20.12 10.52 5.44
C ASN A 224 -19.22 10.22 4.24
N SER A 225 -18.31 11.11 3.85
CA SER A 225 -17.39 10.93 2.73
C SER A 225 -15.97 11.38 3.10
N SER A 226 -14.99 10.80 2.43
CA SER A 226 -13.57 11.15 2.62
C SER A 226 -13.29 12.60 2.26
N THR A 227 -13.84 13.11 1.16
CA THR A 227 -13.67 14.50 0.74
C THR A 227 -14.23 15.46 1.79
N ALA A 228 -15.45 15.22 2.30
CA ALA A 228 -16.04 16.03 3.35
C ALA A 228 -15.20 16.00 4.64
N ARG A 229 -14.65 14.84 5.00
CA ARG A 229 -13.76 14.68 6.16
C ARG A 229 -12.50 15.52 6.01
N LEU A 230 -11.80 15.41 4.88
CA LEU A 230 -10.57 16.16 4.62
C LEU A 230 -10.82 17.68 4.58
N SER A 231 -11.89 18.10 3.90
CA SER A 231 -12.28 19.51 3.86
C SER A 231 -12.59 20.05 5.27
N THR A 232 -13.34 19.29 6.07
CA THR A 232 -13.65 19.66 7.46
C THR A 232 -12.40 19.75 8.31
N ALA A 233 -11.44 18.82 8.14
CA ALA A 233 -10.16 18.84 8.84
C ALA A 233 -9.38 20.14 8.52
N VAL A 234 -9.24 20.48 7.25
CA VAL A 234 -8.50 21.69 6.82
C VAL A 234 -9.20 22.97 7.32
N LEU A 235 -10.51 23.08 7.14
CA LEU A 235 -11.27 24.28 7.49
C LEU A 235 -11.27 24.59 8.97
N ASN A 236 -11.29 23.56 9.83
CA ASN A 236 -11.39 23.72 11.28
C ASN A 236 -10.08 23.43 12.02
N GLY A 237 -9.03 23.03 11.32
CA GLY A 237 -7.78 22.63 11.95
C GLY A 237 -7.90 21.33 12.75
N TYR A 238 -8.79 20.41 12.39
CA TYR A 238 -8.95 19.13 13.08
C TYR A 238 -7.99 18.08 12.55
N LEU A 239 -7.54 17.18 13.41
CA LEU A 239 -6.81 16.01 12.98
C LEU A 239 -7.75 15.03 12.26
N ALA A 240 -7.21 14.26 11.32
CA ALA A 240 -7.97 13.20 10.65
C ALA A 240 -7.19 11.88 10.63
N ILE A 241 -7.91 10.75 10.60
CA ILE A 241 -7.31 9.43 10.38
C ILE A 241 -7.31 9.17 8.89
N GLY A 242 -6.15 8.88 8.34
CA GLY A 242 -5.94 8.54 6.94
C GLY A 242 -5.28 7.17 6.77
N SER A 243 -4.74 6.95 5.59
CA SER A 243 -3.89 5.80 5.30
C SER A 243 -2.71 6.21 4.43
N SER A 244 -1.65 5.43 4.48
CA SER A 244 -0.46 5.69 3.66
C SER A 244 -0.78 5.71 2.15
N TYR A 245 -1.74 4.92 1.69
CA TYR A 245 -2.14 4.86 0.30
C TYR A 245 -2.98 6.07 -0.18
N TRP A 246 -3.70 6.74 0.73
CA TRP A 246 -4.58 7.86 0.38
C TRP A 246 -3.87 9.19 0.17
N MET A 247 -2.59 9.24 0.53
CA MET A 247 -1.82 10.48 0.56
C MET A 247 -1.43 11.01 -0.82
N ASP A 248 -1.45 10.15 -1.85
CA ASP A 248 -0.85 10.51 -3.12
C ASP A 248 -1.70 11.35 -4.05
N GLU A 249 -3.03 11.25 -3.99
CA GLU A 249 -3.85 11.88 -5.03
C GLU A 249 -5.07 12.65 -4.57
N GLN A 250 -5.73 12.24 -3.51
CA GLN A 250 -6.97 12.87 -3.07
C GLN A 250 -6.79 13.82 -1.88
N SER A 251 -5.68 13.68 -1.17
CA SER A 251 -5.29 14.69 -0.20
C SER A 251 -4.46 15.72 -0.92
N PRO A 252 -4.85 16.97 -0.89
CA PRO A 252 -3.94 18.02 -1.26
C PRO A 252 -2.73 17.91 -0.33
N LYS A 253 -1.64 17.26 -0.78
CA LYS A 253 -0.34 17.18 -0.07
C LYS A 253 0.05 18.54 0.49
N ASP A 254 -0.39 19.58 -0.20
CA ASP A 254 -0.19 20.96 0.19
C ASP A 254 -0.92 21.41 1.44
N PHE A 255 -1.90 20.67 1.95
CA PHE A 255 -2.69 21.06 3.12
C PHE A 255 -2.45 20.24 4.37
N PHE A 256 -1.81 19.07 4.24
CA PHE A 256 -1.59 18.16 5.35
C PHE A 256 -0.14 17.72 5.47
N ARG A 257 0.28 17.42 6.69
CA ARG A 257 1.39 16.54 7.01
C ARG A 257 0.81 15.20 7.42
N SER A 258 1.41 14.12 6.98
CA SER A 258 1.02 12.76 7.33
C SER A 258 2.05 12.10 8.22
N VAL A 259 1.57 11.42 9.25
CA VAL A 259 2.42 10.67 10.19
C VAL A 259 1.89 9.26 10.30
N ILE A 260 2.73 8.27 10.03
CA ILE A 260 2.36 6.85 10.14
C ILE A 260 2.10 6.52 11.60
N VAL A 261 0.98 5.86 11.86
CA VAL A 261 0.69 5.27 13.17
C VAL A 261 1.44 3.95 13.25
N PRO A 262 2.42 3.78 14.17
CA PRO A 262 3.18 2.56 14.27
C PRO A 262 2.28 1.42 14.74
N ASP A 263 2.52 0.27 14.17
CA ASP A 263 1.83 -0.94 14.56
C ASP A 263 2.80 -1.95 15.13
N SER A 264 2.62 -2.31 16.38
CA SER A 264 3.43 -3.33 17.04
C SER A 264 2.89 -4.76 16.85
N ASN A 265 1.65 -4.94 16.35
CA ASN A 265 1.00 -6.26 16.30
C ASN A 265 -0.05 -6.43 15.22
N ILE A 266 -0.18 -5.55 14.22
CA ILE A 266 -1.40 -5.56 13.44
C ILE A 266 -1.23 -5.52 11.97
N ASN A 267 -2.10 -6.28 11.43
CA ASN A 267 -2.51 -6.38 10.06
C ASN A 267 -2.66 -5.00 9.43
N TYR A 268 -1.66 -4.60 8.65
CA TYR A 268 -1.85 -3.60 7.63
C TYR A 268 -3.17 -3.89 6.92
N ALA A 269 -3.94 -2.89 6.59
CA ALA A 269 -5.05 -3.14 5.69
C ALA A 269 -4.44 -3.56 4.34
N ASP A 270 -4.68 -4.79 3.94
CA ASP A 270 -4.23 -5.29 2.66
C ASP A 270 -5.11 -4.70 1.56
N LEU A 271 -4.52 -3.90 0.68
CA LEU A 271 -5.14 -3.54 -0.58
C LEU A 271 -4.99 -4.71 -1.54
N CYS A 272 -6.11 -5.23 -2.01
CA CYS A 272 -6.15 -6.46 -2.78
C CYS A 272 -6.84 -6.28 -4.12
N ILE A 273 -6.49 -7.16 -5.03
CA ILE A 273 -7.25 -7.40 -6.25
C ILE A 273 -7.84 -8.81 -6.22
N ALA A 274 -9.05 -8.95 -6.76
CA ALA A 274 -9.64 -10.22 -7.03
C ALA A 274 -9.88 -10.39 -8.53
N TYR A 275 -9.55 -11.55 -9.07
CA TYR A 275 -9.74 -11.90 -10.48
C TYR A 275 -9.87 -13.43 -10.68
N GLN A 276 -10.39 -13.83 -11.82
CA GLN A 276 -10.43 -15.23 -12.23
C GLN A 276 -9.10 -15.58 -12.93
N PRO A 277 -8.34 -16.58 -12.48
CA PRO A 277 -7.06 -16.97 -13.09
C PRO A 277 -7.19 -17.37 -14.57
N GLU A 278 -8.34 -17.87 -14.97
CA GLU A 278 -8.66 -18.26 -16.34
C GLU A 278 -8.86 -17.05 -17.27
N ASN A 279 -9.19 -15.89 -16.71
CA ASN A 279 -9.24 -14.65 -17.47
C ASN A 279 -7.81 -14.14 -17.69
N THR A 280 -7.27 -14.44 -18.87
CA THR A 280 -5.89 -14.11 -19.23
C THR A 280 -5.59 -12.63 -19.16
N LEU A 281 -6.55 -11.75 -19.52
CA LEU A 281 -6.38 -10.31 -19.46
C LEU A 281 -6.30 -9.82 -18.01
N ALA A 282 -7.19 -10.32 -17.15
CA ALA A 282 -7.21 -9.97 -15.73
C ALA A 282 -5.96 -10.48 -15.01
N SER A 283 -5.55 -11.74 -15.21
CA SER A 283 -4.34 -12.33 -14.65
C SER A 283 -3.10 -11.53 -15.04
N ARG A 284 -3.04 -11.08 -16.30
CA ARG A 284 -1.92 -10.30 -16.79
C ARG A 284 -1.91 -8.89 -16.23
N PHE A 285 -3.05 -8.23 -16.15
CA PHE A 285 -3.15 -6.93 -15.50
C PHE A 285 -2.72 -7.01 -14.03
N ALA A 286 -3.14 -8.06 -13.31
CA ALA A 286 -2.71 -8.34 -11.95
C ALA A 286 -1.18 -8.48 -11.84
N SER A 287 -0.57 -9.22 -12.77
CA SER A 287 0.89 -9.37 -12.83
C SER A 287 1.59 -8.03 -13.09
N TYR A 288 1.07 -7.18 -13.96
CA TYR A 288 1.63 -5.82 -14.17
C TYR A 288 1.50 -4.98 -12.90
N LEU A 289 0.34 -5.00 -12.27
CA LEU A 289 0.08 -4.27 -11.04
C LEU A 289 1.06 -4.64 -9.93
N GLN A 290 1.26 -5.94 -9.69
CA GLN A 290 2.19 -6.45 -8.67
C GLN A 290 3.65 -6.08 -8.94
N ASN A 291 4.06 -6.10 -10.21
CA ASN A 291 5.45 -5.85 -10.59
C ASN A 291 5.79 -4.36 -10.76
N MET A 292 4.80 -3.49 -10.94
CA MET A 292 5.02 -2.04 -11.01
C MET A 292 5.07 -1.36 -9.64
N TYR A 293 4.66 -2.06 -8.58
CA TYR A 293 4.35 -1.44 -7.29
C TYR A 293 5.44 -1.62 -6.23
N PHE A 294 6.66 -1.94 -6.61
CA PHE A 294 7.78 -1.94 -5.67
C PHE A 294 8.43 -0.55 -5.48
N ASP A 295 7.87 0.48 -6.11
CA ASP A 295 8.42 1.84 -6.03
C ASP A 295 7.61 2.74 -5.09
N GLU A 296 8.24 3.12 -4.05
CA GLU A 296 8.60 4.45 -3.61
C GLU A 296 7.97 5.00 -2.33
N GLU A 297 7.14 5.65 -2.17
CA GLU A 297 6.81 6.81 -1.34
C GLU A 297 6.63 6.62 0.18
N TYR A 298 6.55 5.38 0.67
CA TYR A 298 6.25 5.16 2.11
C TYR A 298 7.47 5.14 3.02
N SER A 299 8.68 5.09 2.47
CA SER A 299 9.93 5.01 3.25
C SER A 299 10.32 6.34 3.91
N GLU A 300 9.77 7.46 3.44
CA GLU A 300 10.07 8.80 3.95
C GLU A 300 9.05 9.34 4.95
N MET A 301 7.93 8.63 5.16
CA MET A 301 6.90 9.09 6.09
C MET A 301 7.37 8.98 7.54
N GLU A 302 7.20 10.07 8.28
CA GLU A 302 7.44 10.09 9.72
C GLU A 302 6.49 9.13 10.45
N THR A 303 7.03 8.45 11.47
CA THR A 303 6.27 7.53 12.31
C THR A 303 5.99 8.16 13.68
N LEU A 304 4.75 8.06 14.14
CA LEU A 304 4.34 8.51 15.47
C LEU A 304 5.11 7.75 16.56
N ILE A 305 5.61 8.44 17.55
CA ILE A 305 6.23 7.83 18.74
C ILE A 305 5.12 7.53 19.77
N ILE A 306 5.03 6.28 20.17
CA ILE A 306 4.18 5.84 21.29
C ILE A 306 5.05 5.93 22.54
N ASP A 307 4.77 6.92 23.39
CA ASP A 307 5.46 7.21 24.65
C ASP A 307 4.64 6.77 25.87
#